data_35093e8ca00a265f8b444da8eab0655c
#
_entry.id   35093e8ca00a265f8b444da8eab0655c
#
_cell.length_a   1.000
_cell.length_b   1.000
_cell.length_c   1.000
_cell.angle_alpha   90.00
_cell.angle_beta   90.00
_cell.angle_gamma   90.00
#
_symmetry.space_group_name_H-M   'P 1'
#
loop_
_entity.id
_entity.type
_entity.pdbx_description
1 polymer ?
#
loop_
_entity_poly.entity_id
_entity_poly.type
_entity_poly.pdbx_seq_one_letter_code
_entity_poly.pdbx_strand_id
1 'polypeptide(L)'
;MEEMQKFLSALCYEEPVFQLFYFLAISTGMRRGELCALRWSDVIVTGSYEGYIIVRHSRSTVSGEGVQEGKTKNGRTRTVSMNEEMFSLLRGFCYRKMRLRDESGIPFPEYIFTKDDGTPIHPDTFSKHLKALFAEIGLPKTYHLHTLRHFFVSTLLHEGVDKNTVADLAGHGDTSFLERTYCHPQMQL
;
A
#
# COMPACT_ATOMS: atom_id res chain seq x y z
N MET A 1 7.68 5.52 16.92
CA MET A 1 8.49 4.29 16.67
C MET A 1 7.86 3.07 17.33
N GLU A 2 7.55 3.10 18.63
CA GLU A 2 6.95 1.96 19.37
C GLU A 2 5.61 1.47 18.78
N GLU A 3 4.73 2.39 18.41
CA GLU A 3 3.43 2.06 17.80
C GLU A 3 3.56 1.34 16.45
N MET A 4 4.53 1.73 15.63
CA MET A 4 4.80 1.05 14.36
C MET A 4 5.39 -0.34 14.60
N GLN A 5 6.26 -0.52 15.60
CA GLN A 5 6.76 -1.85 15.95
C GLN A 5 5.63 -2.77 16.42
N LYS A 6 4.71 -2.28 17.25
CA LYS A 6 3.50 -3.04 17.65
C LYS A 6 2.67 -3.46 16.42
N PHE A 7 2.47 -2.52 15.49
CA PHE A 7 1.72 -2.81 14.26
C PHE A 7 2.42 -3.84 13.39
N LEU A 8 3.72 -3.68 13.12
CA LEU A 8 4.48 -4.63 12.30
C LEU A 8 4.52 -6.03 12.94
N SER A 9 4.65 -6.12 14.27
CA SER A 9 4.59 -7.40 14.98
C SER A 9 3.22 -8.07 14.85
N ALA A 10 2.13 -7.32 14.96
CA ALA A 10 0.78 -7.85 14.80
C ALA A 10 0.53 -8.26 13.33
N LEU A 11 1.03 -7.50 12.38
CA LEU A 11 0.87 -7.76 10.95
C LEU A 11 1.41 -9.13 10.53
N CYS A 12 2.43 -9.65 11.19
CA CYS A 12 3.00 -10.97 10.90
C CYS A 12 2.01 -12.13 11.14
N TYR A 13 0.95 -11.91 11.92
CA TYR A 13 -0.08 -12.93 12.21
C TYR A 13 -1.34 -12.80 11.36
N GLU A 14 -1.41 -11.77 10.52
CA GLU A 14 -2.54 -11.51 9.64
C GLU A 14 -2.54 -12.43 8.41
N GLU A 15 -3.67 -12.50 7.71
CA GLU A 15 -3.74 -13.19 6.42
C GLU A 15 -2.77 -12.56 5.40
N PRO A 16 -2.13 -13.36 4.53
CA PRO A 16 -1.12 -12.89 3.57
C PRO A 16 -1.56 -11.71 2.70
N VAL A 17 -2.84 -11.58 2.39
CA VAL A 17 -3.37 -10.47 1.60
C VAL A 17 -3.30 -9.15 2.36
N PHE A 18 -3.58 -9.16 3.68
CA PHE A 18 -3.46 -7.97 4.52
C PHE A 18 -2.01 -7.65 4.84
N GLN A 19 -1.19 -8.69 5.08
CA GLN A 19 0.26 -8.51 5.25
C GLN A 19 0.87 -7.77 4.06
N LEU A 20 0.66 -8.26 2.85
CA LEU A 20 1.19 -7.63 1.64
C LEU A 20 0.64 -6.23 1.44
N PHE A 21 -0.68 -6.03 1.62
CA PHE A 21 -1.31 -4.73 1.41
C PHE A 21 -0.74 -3.64 2.31
N TYR A 22 -0.63 -3.93 3.62
CA TYR A 22 -0.14 -2.93 4.57
C TYR A 22 1.37 -2.76 4.52
N PHE A 23 2.10 -3.83 4.20
CA PHE A 23 3.53 -3.72 3.93
C PHE A 23 3.81 -2.77 2.76
N LEU A 24 3.10 -2.94 1.64
CA LEU A 24 3.21 -2.01 0.51
C LEU A 24 2.77 -0.59 0.89
N ALA A 25 1.69 -0.44 1.67
CA ALA A 25 1.25 0.89 2.12
C ALA A 25 2.34 1.65 2.89
N ILE A 26 3.05 0.97 3.81
CA ILE A 26 4.11 1.55 4.63
C ILE A 26 5.38 1.79 3.80
N SER A 27 5.76 0.85 2.94
CA SER A 27 7.04 0.89 2.22
C SER A 27 7.02 1.79 0.99
N THR A 28 5.84 2.14 0.48
CA THR A 28 5.69 2.90 -0.77
C THR A 28 4.92 4.20 -0.63
N GLY A 29 4.21 4.36 0.48
CA GLY A 29 3.30 5.48 0.68
C GLY A 29 2.15 5.56 -0.33
N MET A 30 1.84 4.49 -1.07
CA MET A 30 0.72 4.47 -2.01
C MET A 30 -0.61 4.75 -1.31
N ARG A 31 -1.52 5.41 -2.02
CA ARG A 31 -2.89 5.60 -1.56
C ARG A 31 -3.66 4.29 -1.60
N ARG A 32 -4.69 4.16 -0.73
CA ARG A 32 -5.58 2.99 -0.71
C ARG A 32 -6.07 2.60 -2.11
N GLY A 33 -6.58 3.57 -2.85
CA GLY A 33 -7.12 3.32 -4.18
C GLY A 33 -6.05 2.86 -5.18
N GLU A 34 -4.84 3.38 -5.08
CA GLU A 34 -3.71 2.96 -5.91
C GLU A 34 -3.33 1.51 -5.62
N LEU A 35 -3.21 1.13 -4.33
CA LEU A 35 -2.98 -0.26 -3.93
C LEU A 35 -4.08 -1.20 -4.41
N CYS A 36 -5.36 -0.84 -4.22
CA CYS A 36 -6.50 -1.64 -4.65
C CYS A 36 -6.59 -1.80 -6.18
N ALA A 37 -5.94 -0.94 -6.94
CA ALA A 37 -5.90 -0.98 -8.40
C ALA A 37 -4.68 -1.70 -8.97
N LEU A 38 -3.73 -2.14 -8.12
CA LEU A 38 -2.51 -2.81 -8.59
C LEU A 38 -2.85 -4.13 -9.30
N ARG A 39 -2.22 -4.31 -10.45
CA ARG A 39 -2.31 -5.51 -11.27
C ARG A 39 -0.96 -6.21 -11.33
N TRP A 40 -0.96 -7.49 -11.59
CA TRP A 40 0.29 -8.23 -11.80
C TRP A 40 1.10 -7.68 -12.96
N SER A 41 0.44 -7.16 -14.00
CA SER A 41 1.09 -6.47 -15.13
C SER A 41 1.75 -5.14 -14.77
N ASP A 42 1.52 -4.61 -13.57
CA ASP A 42 2.18 -3.40 -13.07
C ASP A 42 3.50 -3.71 -12.36
N VAL A 43 3.78 -4.99 -12.06
CA VAL A 43 5.01 -5.44 -11.40
C VAL A 43 6.02 -5.84 -12.47
N ILE A 44 7.07 -5.04 -12.62
CA ILE A 44 8.13 -5.27 -13.60
C ILE A 44 9.36 -5.80 -12.88
N VAL A 45 9.78 -6.99 -13.25
CA VAL A 45 10.97 -7.65 -12.71
C VAL A 45 12.13 -7.42 -13.68
N THR A 46 13.24 -6.86 -13.19
CA THR A 46 14.44 -6.54 -13.98
C THR A 46 15.64 -7.39 -13.62
N GLY A 47 15.61 -8.04 -12.46
CA GLY A 47 16.70 -8.89 -11.95
C GLY A 47 16.20 -9.90 -10.92
N SER A 48 17.11 -10.62 -10.28
CA SER A 48 16.77 -11.69 -9.34
C SER A 48 15.98 -11.21 -8.12
N TYR A 49 16.22 -9.97 -7.68
CA TYR A 49 15.56 -9.31 -6.55
C TYR A 49 15.32 -7.82 -6.84
N GLU A 50 15.30 -7.45 -8.12
CA GLU A 50 15.18 -6.09 -8.57
C GLU A 50 13.97 -5.91 -9.48
N GLY A 51 13.35 -4.75 -9.38
CA GLY A 51 12.21 -4.40 -10.20
C GLY A 51 11.52 -3.14 -9.71
N TYR A 52 10.38 -2.85 -10.28
CA TYR A 52 9.58 -1.70 -9.89
C TYR A 52 8.09 -1.96 -10.11
N ILE A 53 7.27 -1.23 -9.40
CA ILE A 53 5.81 -1.21 -9.53
C ILE A 53 5.42 0.07 -10.27
N ILE A 54 4.55 -0.05 -11.28
CA ILE A 54 3.99 1.09 -11.99
C ILE A 54 2.65 1.46 -11.37
N VAL A 55 2.53 2.66 -10.81
CA VAL A 55 1.29 3.18 -10.22
C VAL A 55 0.59 4.06 -11.24
N ARG A 56 -0.47 3.54 -11.88
CA ARG A 56 -1.18 4.22 -12.97
C ARG A 56 -2.69 4.33 -12.77
N HIS A 57 -3.26 3.50 -11.91
CA HIS A 57 -4.70 3.42 -11.69
C HIS A 57 -5.06 3.61 -10.21
N SER A 58 -6.32 3.91 -9.95
CA SER A 58 -6.87 4.01 -8.61
C SER A 58 -8.30 3.46 -8.60
N ARG A 59 -8.61 2.58 -7.63
CA ARG A 59 -9.96 2.07 -7.37
C ARG A 59 -10.46 2.61 -6.04
N SER A 60 -11.62 3.27 -6.08
CA SER A 60 -12.23 3.86 -4.89
C SER A 60 -13.74 3.64 -4.88
N THR A 61 -14.31 3.64 -3.68
CA THR A 61 -15.76 3.57 -3.51
C THR A 61 -16.36 4.97 -3.73
N VAL A 62 -17.32 5.06 -4.63
CA VAL A 62 -18.12 6.26 -4.86
C VAL A 62 -19.52 6.01 -4.30
N SER A 63 -20.01 6.96 -3.49
CA SER A 63 -21.32 6.82 -2.86
C SER A 63 -22.45 6.71 -3.92
N GLY A 64 -23.23 5.65 -3.83
CA GLY A 64 -24.32 5.37 -4.78
C GLY A 64 -23.91 4.69 -6.09
N GLU A 65 -22.62 4.67 -6.43
CA GLU A 65 -22.11 4.14 -7.71
C GLU A 65 -21.24 2.89 -7.56
N GLY A 66 -20.90 2.51 -6.31
CA GLY A 66 -20.06 1.35 -6.04
C GLY A 66 -18.57 1.62 -6.22
N VAL A 67 -17.80 0.60 -6.62
CA VAL A 67 -16.35 0.73 -6.84
C VAL A 67 -16.08 1.21 -8.25
N GLN A 68 -15.45 2.37 -8.34
CA GLN A 68 -15.04 2.98 -9.60
C GLN A 68 -13.51 2.88 -9.77
N GLU A 69 -13.05 2.61 -11.00
CA GLU A 69 -11.64 2.64 -11.36
C GLU A 69 -11.37 3.77 -12.35
N GLY A 70 -10.27 4.47 -12.13
CA GLY A 70 -9.82 5.57 -12.98
C GLY A 70 -8.33 5.81 -12.88
N LYS A 71 -7.87 6.92 -13.45
CA LYS A 71 -6.49 7.36 -13.28
C LYS A 71 -6.19 7.71 -11.82
N THR A 72 -4.92 7.75 -11.45
CA THR A 72 -4.49 8.30 -10.14
C THR A 72 -5.07 9.68 -9.91
N LYS A 73 -5.25 10.10 -8.64
CA LYS A 73 -5.87 11.39 -8.28
C LYS A 73 -5.29 12.59 -9.03
N ASN A 74 -4.00 12.56 -9.36
CA ASN A 74 -3.31 13.64 -10.08
C ASN A 74 -3.12 13.31 -11.58
N GLY A 75 -3.69 12.20 -12.07
CA GLY A 75 -3.51 11.74 -13.46
C GLY A 75 -2.08 11.32 -13.82
N ARG A 76 -1.15 11.35 -12.88
CA ARG A 76 0.27 11.03 -13.10
C ARG A 76 0.55 9.56 -12.85
N THR A 77 1.30 8.95 -13.74
CA THR A 77 1.93 7.64 -13.53
C THR A 77 3.27 7.85 -12.84
N ARG A 78 3.59 6.99 -11.86
CA ARG A 78 4.91 6.95 -11.24
C ARG A 78 5.37 5.51 -11.08
N THR A 79 6.67 5.32 -10.90
CA THR A 79 7.29 4.05 -10.56
C THR A 79 7.72 4.05 -9.11
N VAL A 80 7.65 2.89 -8.49
CA VAL A 80 8.14 2.63 -7.13
C VAL A 80 9.12 1.48 -7.22
N SER A 81 10.38 1.71 -6.90
CA SER A 81 11.40 0.67 -6.87
C SER A 81 11.08 -0.37 -5.79
N MET A 82 11.32 -1.63 -6.09
CA MET A 82 11.17 -2.71 -5.12
C MET A 82 12.52 -3.02 -4.48
N ASN A 83 12.52 -3.14 -3.15
CA ASN A 83 13.60 -3.76 -2.41
C ASN A 83 13.42 -5.29 -2.36
N GLU A 84 14.43 -6.00 -1.89
CA GLU A 84 14.43 -7.47 -1.80
C GLU A 84 13.25 -8.01 -0.99
N GLU A 85 12.89 -7.36 0.11
CA GLU A 85 11.78 -7.77 0.98
C GLU A 85 10.43 -7.64 0.27
N MET A 86 10.20 -6.51 -0.38
CA MET A 86 8.99 -6.27 -1.17
C MET A 86 8.87 -7.28 -2.32
N PHE A 87 9.98 -7.52 -3.02
CA PHE A 87 10.05 -8.49 -4.08
C PHE A 87 9.70 -9.89 -3.58
N SER A 88 10.28 -10.32 -2.45
CA SER A 88 10.05 -11.63 -1.85
C SER A 88 8.60 -11.84 -1.42
N LEU A 89 7.98 -10.83 -0.81
CA LEU A 89 6.57 -10.86 -0.42
C LEU A 89 5.64 -10.95 -1.63
N LEU A 90 5.87 -10.12 -2.65
CA LEU A 90 5.08 -10.14 -3.88
C LEU A 90 5.21 -11.49 -4.60
N ARG A 91 6.43 -12.02 -4.71
CA ARG A 91 6.70 -13.32 -5.32
C ARG A 91 5.99 -14.46 -4.56
N GLY A 92 6.12 -14.47 -3.23
CA GLY A 92 5.44 -15.47 -2.39
C GLY A 92 3.92 -15.41 -2.56
N PHE A 93 3.36 -14.21 -2.61
CA PHE A 93 1.92 -14.02 -2.82
C PHE A 93 1.49 -14.44 -4.23
N CYS A 94 2.30 -14.17 -5.26
CA CYS A 94 2.07 -14.64 -6.62
C CYS A 94 2.02 -16.18 -6.68
N TYR A 95 2.99 -16.87 -6.08
CA TYR A 95 3.01 -18.35 -6.02
C TYR A 95 1.77 -18.90 -5.31
N ARG A 96 1.31 -18.27 -4.23
CA ARG A 96 0.06 -18.65 -3.58
C ARG A 96 -1.13 -18.56 -4.54
N LYS A 97 -1.26 -17.48 -5.30
CA LYS A 97 -2.34 -17.33 -6.29
C LYS A 97 -2.22 -18.30 -7.46
N MET A 98 -1.01 -18.61 -7.92
CA MET A 98 -0.78 -19.66 -8.92
C MET A 98 -1.22 -21.03 -8.40
N ARG A 99 -0.87 -21.38 -7.17
CA ARG A 99 -1.29 -22.64 -6.55
C ARG A 99 -2.81 -22.76 -6.42
N LEU A 100 -3.48 -21.70 -5.98
CA LEU A 100 -4.96 -21.67 -5.94
C LEU A 100 -5.59 -21.88 -7.31
N ARG A 101 -5.02 -21.28 -8.37
CA ARG A 101 -5.45 -21.55 -9.75
C ARG A 101 -5.34 -23.03 -10.09
N ASP A 102 -4.20 -23.65 -9.79
CA ASP A 102 -3.93 -25.04 -10.17
C ASP A 102 -4.79 -26.03 -9.36
N GLU A 103 -5.07 -25.73 -8.08
CA GLU A 103 -5.88 -26.56 -7.19
C GLU A 103 -7.39 -26.40 -7.42
N SER A 104 -7.86 -25.20 -7.74
CA SER A 104 -9.30 -24.85 -7.80
C SER A 104 -9.83 -24.60 -9.21
N GLY A 105 -8.96 -24.56 -10.23
CA GLY A 105 -9.33 -24.22 -11.60
C GLY A 105 -9.76 -22.76 -11.81
N ILE A 106 -9.60 -21.91 -10.77
CA ILE A 106 -9.92 -20.48 -10.84
C ILE A 106 -8.84 -19.77 -11.66
N PRO A 107 -9.19 -18.98 -12.70
CA PRO A 107 -8.20 -18.26 -13.50
C PRO A 107 -7.27 -17.39 -12.65
N PHE A 108 -6.00 -17.29 -13.06
CA PHE A 108 -5.06 -16.37 -12.39
C PHE A 108 -5.60 -14.94 -12.47
N PRO A 109 -5.74 -14.24 -11.32
CA PRO A 109 -6.40 -12.96 -11.28
C PRO A 109 -5.58 -11.86 -11.95
N GLU A 110 -6.23 -10.88 -12.52
CA GLU A 110 -5.59 -9.68 -13.07
C GLU A 110 -5.04 -8.78 -11.95
N TYR A 111 -5.85 -8.56 -10.91
CA TYR A 111 -5.48 -7.73 -9.76
C TYR A 111 -4.66 -8.51 -8.73
N ILE A 112 -3.75 -7.83 -8.04
CA ILE A 112 -2.96 -8.41 -6.95
C ILE A 112 -3.87 -8.75 -5.76
N PHE A 113 -4.70 -7.80 -5.35
CA PHE A 113 -5.55 -7.92 -4.15
C PHE A 113 -6.93 -8.47 -4.47
N THR A 114 -7.01 -9.79 -4.53
CA THR A 114 -8.25 -10.54 -4.80
C THR A 114 -8.55 -11.53 -3.69
N LYS A 115 -9.82 -11.88 -3.56
CA LYS A 115 -10.26 -13.03 -2.79
C LYS A 115 -9.76 -14.33 -3.44
N ASP A 116 -10.02 -15.46 -2.80
CA ASP A 116 -9.62 -16.77 -3.34
C ASP A 116 -10.46 -17.17 -4.57
N ASP A 117 -11.67 -16.61 -4.74
CA ASP A 117 -12.49 -16.76 -5.94
C ASP A 117 -12.01 -15.91 -7.13
N GLY A 118 -10.90 -15.17 -7.00
CA GLY A 118 -10.35 -14.29 -8.03
C GLY A 118 -11.00 -12.91 -8.11
N THR A 119 -12.08 -12.66 -7.37
CA THR A 119 -12.74 -11.34 -7.38
C THR A 119 -11.91 -10.29 -6.62
N PRO A 120 -11.81 -9.05 -7.14
CA PRO A 120 -11.07 -7.99 -6.46
C PRO A 120 -11.68 -7.65 -5.10
N ILE A 121 -10.84 -7.51 -4.08
CA ILE A 121 -11.28 -7.13 -2.74
C ILE A 121 -11.80 -5.69 -2.78
N HIS A 122 -12.92 -5.46 -2.08
CA HIS A 122 -13.50 -4.12 -1.97
C HIS A 122 -12.57 -3.19 -1.18
N PRO A 123 -12.29 -1.94 -1.64
CA PRO A 123 -11.35 -1.04 -0.98
C PRO A 123 -11.62 -0.79 0.51
N ASP A 124 -12.89 -0.75 0.91
CA ASP A 124 -13.25 -0.50 2.30
C ASP A 124 -12.95 -1.68 3.24
N THR A 125 -12.77 -2.90 2.69
CA THR A 125 -12.36 -4.08 3.47
C THR A 125 -11.02 -3.82 4.15
N PHE A 126 -10.04 -3.27 3.44
CA PHE A 126 -8.74 -2.93 4.01
C PHE A 126 -8.84 -1.84 5.08
N SER A 127 -9.69 -0.82 4.87
CA SER A 127 -9.88 0.23 5.87
C SER A 127 -10.54 -0.28 7.15
N LYS A 128 -11.55 -1.15 7.01
CA LYS A 128 -12.26 -1.75 8.16
C LYS A 128 -11.35 -2.69 8.93
N HIS A 129 -10.62 -3.56 8.21
CA HIS A 129 -9.67 -4.49 8.79
C HIS A 129 -8.57 -3.76 9.57
N LEU A 130 -7.92 -2.77 8.96
CA LEU A 130 -6.86 -2.00 9.63
C LEU A 130 -7.37 -1.31 10.90
N LYS A 131 -8.60 -0.76 10.85
CA LYS A 131 -9.20 -0.12 12.02
C LYS A 131 -9.45 -1.12 13.16
N ALA A 132 -9.87 -2.34 12.85
CA ALA A 132 -10.04 -3.42 13.82
C ALA A 132 -8.69 -3.83 14.42
N LEU A 133 -7.67 -4.06 13.58
CA LEU A 133 -6.32 -4.41 14.02
C LEU A 133 -5.71 -3.32 14.91
N PHE A 134 -5.84 -2.05 14.54
CA PHE A 134 -5.36 -0.95 15.38
C PHE A 134 -6.05 -0.90 16.74
N ALA A 135 -7.35 -1.16 16.79
CA ALA A 135 -8.10 -1.22 18.06
C ALA A 135 -7.65 -2.40 18.92
N GLU A 136 -7.41 -3.57 18.32
CA GLU A 136 -6.95 -4.79 19.01
C GLU A 136 -5.59 -4.60 19.67
N ILE A 137 -4.65 -3.94 18.99
CA ILE A 137 -3.30 -3.69 19.52
C ILE A 137 -3.19 -2.38 20.33
N GLY A 138 -4.32 -1.73 20.61
CA GLY A 138 -4.40 -0.56 21.49
C GLY A 138 -3.86 0.73 20.89
N LEU A 139 -3.84 0.86 19.55
CA LEU A 139 -3.45 2.09 18.89
C LEU A 139 -4.58 3.14 18.86
N PRO A 140 -4.26 4.43 18.69
CA PRO A 140 -5.24 5.51 18.69
C PRO A 140 -6.34 5.31 17.65
N LYS A 141 -7.60 5.55 18.02
CA LYS A 141 -8.78 5.43 17.13
C LYS A 141 -8.73 6.36 15.92
N THR A 142 -7.90 7.39 15.97
CA THR A 142 -7.65 8.34 14.87
C THR A 142 -6.78 7.75 13.77
N TYR A 143 -6.08 6.63 14.04
CA TYR A 143 -5.22 5.98 13.05
C TYR A 143 -6.04 5.27 11.98
N HIS A 144 -5.59 5.39 10.74
CA HIS A 144 -6.23 4.85 9.55
C HIS A 144 -5.20 4.64 8.42
N LEU A 145 -5.59 4.19 7.24
CA LEU A 145 -4.65 3.92 6.14
C LEU A 145 -3.75 5.12 5.77
N HIS A 146 -4.26 6.34 5.89
CA HIS A 146 -3.43 7.53 5.64
C HIS A 146 -2.29 7.68 6.66
N THR A 147 -2.45 7.15 7.87
CA THR A 147 -1.41 7.12 8.89
C THR A 147 -0.20 6.31 8.43
N LEU A 148 -0.40 5.18 7.74
CA LEU A 148 0.71 4.39 7.17
C LEU A 148 1.51 5.18 6.14
N ARG A 149 0.82 5.95 5.30
CA ARG A 149 1.47 6.86 4.36
C ARG A 149 2.20 8.03 5.05
N HIS A 150 1.64 8.55 6.13
CA HIS A 150 2.33 9.55 6.96
C HIS A 150 3.62 8.99 7.55
N PHE A 151 3.61 7.74 8.00
CA PHE A 151 4.81 7.04 8.45
C PHE A 151 5.88 6.98 7.36
N PHE A 152 5.53 6.53 6.15
CA PHE A 152 6.44 6.50 5.01
C PHE A 152 7.10 7.86 4.78
N VAL A 153 6.30 8.91 4.68
CA VAL A 153 6.79 10.27 4.43
C VAL A 153 7.68 10.75 5.58
N SER A 154 7.26 10.56 6.85
CA SER A 154 8.03 10.99 8.02
C SER A 154 9.36 10.26 8.12
N THR A 155 9.40 8.97 7.81
CA THR A 155 10.64 8.18 7.81
C THR A 155 11.62 8.72 6.78
N LEU A 156 11.19 8.95 5.54
CA LEU A 156 12.07 9.49 4.50
C LEU A 156 12.62 10.87 4.85
N LEU A 157 11.78 11.76 5.42
CA LEU A 157 12.22 13.08 5.86
C LEU A 157 13.21 12.99 7.03
N HIS A 158 13.01 12.04 7.95
CA HIS A 158 13.92 11.79 9.07
C HIS A 158 15.29 11.27 8.60
N GLU A 159 15.28 10.41 7.59
CA GLU A 159 16.51 9.91 6.92
C GLU A 159 17.19 10.96 6.03
N GLY A 160 16.69 12.19 6.00
CA GLY A 160 17.29 13.31 5.27
C GLY A 160 17.01 13.34 3.78
N VAL A 161 16.05 12.56 3.28
CA VAL A 161 15.61 12.63 1.88
C VAL A 161 14.97 14.00 1.62
N ASP A 162 15.35 14.65 0.54
CA ASP A 162 14.83 15.99 0.21
C ASP A 162 13.31 15.98 -0.04
N LYS A 163 12.66 17.10 0.28
CA LYS A 163 11.19 17.23 0.25
C LYS A 163 10.58 17.01 -1.14
N ASN A 164 11.27 17.39 -2.21
CA ASN A 164 10.76 17.23 -3.56
C ASN A 164 10.75 15.74 -3.92
N THR A 165 11.85 15.04 -3.65
CA THR A 165 11.94 13.59 -3.83
C THR A 165 10.86 12.85 -3.02
N VAL A 166 10.65 13.21 -1.75
CA VAL A 166 9.59 12.62 -0.92
C VAL A 166 8.20 12.90 -1.51
N ALA A 167 7.95 14.10 -2.00
CA ALA A 167 6.67 14.45 -2.63
C ALA A 167 6.43 13.60 -3.90
N ASP A 168 7.44 13.44 -4.73
CA ASP A 168 7.37 12.63 -5.96
C ASP A 168 7.14 11.15 -5.64
N LEU A 169 7.92 10.57 -4.71
CA LEU A 169 7.75 9.20 -4.26
C LEU A 169 6.36 8.94 -3.70
N ALA A 170 5.87 9.83 -2.86
CA ALA A 170 4.53 9.75 -2.32
C ALA A 170 3.44 10.08 -3.37
N GLY A 171 3.78 10.65 -4.53
CA GLY A 171 2.80 11.09 -5.55
C GLY A 171 1.97 12.28 -5.08
N HIS A 172 2.59 13.21 -4.37
CA HIS A 172 2.03 14.53 -4.10
C HIS A 172 2.28 15.44 -5.30
N GLY A 173 1.28 16.24 -5.66
CA GLY A 173 1.40 17.16 -6.80
C GLY A 173 2.24 18.41 -6.51
N ASP A 174 2.48 18.70 -5.21
CA ASP A 174 3.30 19.79 -4.73
C ASP A 174 3.83 19.52 -3.31
N THR A 175 4.86 20.26 -2.91
CA THR A 175 5.50 20.16 -1.59
C THR A 175 4.76 20.91 -0.49
N SER A 176 3.79 21.76 -0.82
CA SER A 176 3.08 22.59 0.16
C SER A 176 2.33 21.77 1.20
N PHE A 177 1.89 20.56 0.84
CA PHE A 177 1.30 19.61 1.77
C PHE A 177 2.32 19.13 2.79
N LEU A 178 3.55 18.82 2.37
CA LEU A 178 4.64 18.37 3.26
C LEU A 178 5.01 19.49 4.23
N GLU A 179 5.09 20.73 3.77
CA GLU A 179 5.41 21.88 4.58
C GLU A 179 4.37 22.11 5.68
N ARG A 180 3.07 22.03 5.34
CA ARG A 180 1.98 22.19 6.33
C ARG A 180 1.91 21.05 7.32
N THR A 181 2.23 19.83 6.91
CA THR A 181 2.02 18.64 7.74
C THR A 181 3.24 18.27 8.58
N TYR A 182 4.45 18.49 8.06
CA TYR A 182 5.69 17.98 8.65
C TYR A 182 6.71 19.03 9.06
N CYS A 183 6.54 20.30 8.64
CA CYS A 183 7.49 21.36 8.96
C CYS A 183 7.09 22.20 10.17
N HIS A 184 6.04 21.84 10.90
CA HIS A 184 5.75 22.46 12.19
C HIS A 184 6.53 21.76 13.31
N PRO A 185 7.26 22.53 14.18
CA PRO A 185 8.13 21.96 15.22
C PRO A 185 7.40 21.25 16.37
N GLN A 186 6.11 20.99 16.27
CA GLN A 186 5.30 20.43 17.35
C GLN A 186 4.96 18.94 17.23
N MET A 187 5.48 18.20 16.22
CA MET A 187 5.49 16.76 16.28
C MET A 187 6.87 16.27 16.72
N GLN A 188 7.17 16.45 18.00
CA GLN A 188 8.15 15.61 18.67
C GLN A 188 7.51 14.22 18.81
N LEU A 189 8.09 13.23 18.14
CA LEU A 189 7.87 11.81 18.35
C LEU A 189 8.38 11.36 19.71
#